data_41363f76f6a309ea69636556fee70f3e
#
_entry.id   41363f76f6a309ea69636556fee70f3e
#
_cell.length_a   1.000
_cell.length_b   1.000
_cell.length_c   1.000
_cell.angle_alpha   90.00
_cell.angle_beta   90.00
_cell.angle_gamma   90.00
#
_symmetry.space_group_name_H-M   'P 1'
#
loop_
_entity.id
_entity.type
_entity.pdbx_description
1 polymer ?
#
loop_
_entity_poly.entity_id
_entity_poly.type
_entity_poly.pdbx_seq_one_letter_code
_entity_poly.pdbx_strand_id
1 'polypeptide(L)'
;MNSTLAVSDSATKPFFQTAADRVRVKICGITNERDAVAAIEAGADALGLNLCSVSKRFLNLERECDWIRRLPDKITRVAVVADPPIEQTIDWSKSGLFDCLQLHGHESLAFCESVRGIPLIKAVRLNSLDALKQVHNYPVFGFLLDSHRPGTLGGTGTPFDWNLLRNVTLNKPMLVAGGLTPENVADLLQIVKPHAVDVSSGVESAPGRKDPFKMRDFVAAVKSASSSGLLTPDS
;
A
#
# COMPACT_ATOMS: atom_id res chain seq x y z
N MET A 1 1.28 -36.38 -5.33
CA MET A 1 2.02 -35.62 -6.34
C MET A 1 2.05 -34.18 -5.86
N ASN A 2 3.20 -33.76 -5.31
CA ASN A 2 3.37 -32.38 -4.80
C ASN A 2 3.49 -31.44 -6.01
N SER A 3 2.41 -30.72 -6.32
CA SER A 3 2.47 -29.58 -7.22
C SER A 3 3.11 -28.42 -6.44
N THR A 4 4.40 -28.25 -6.61
CA THR A 4 5.12 -27.03 -6.22
C THR A 4 4.58 -25.92 -7.12
N LEU A 5 3.63 -25.14 -6.58
CA LEU A 5 3.16 -23.91 -7.23
C LEU A 5 4.39 -23.01 -7.41
N ALA A 6 4.72 -22.69 -8.65
CA ALA A 6 5.76 -21.72 -8.96
C ALA A 6 5.41 -20.42 -8.22
N VAL A 7 6.27 -20.03 -7.29
CA VAL A 7 6.20 -18.70 -6.65
C VAL A 7 6.36 -17.69 -7.78
N SER A 8 5.37 -16.84 -7.99
CA SER A 8 5.46 -15.81 -9.03
C SER A 8 6.67 -14.91 -8.71
N ASP A 9 7.39 -14.45 -9.75
CA ASP A 9 8.53 -13.52 -9.61
C ASP A 9 8.19 -12.28 -8.74
N SER A 10 6.91 -11.96 -8.62
CA SER A 10 6.39 -10.89 -7.78
C SER A 10 6.76 -11.03 -6.28
N ALA A 11 6.80 -12.26 -5.75
CA ALA A 11 7.14 -12.49 -4.32
C ALA A 11 8.62 -12.23 -4.01
N THR A 12 9.49 -12.11 -5.02
CA THR A 12 10.92 -11.84 -4.85
C THR A 12 11.24 -10.35 -4.77
N LYS A 13 10.30 -9.48 -5.12
CA LYS A 13 10.53 -8.02 -5.12
C LYS A 13 10.82 -7.50 -3.72
N PRO A 14 11.68 -6.45 -3.61
CA PRO A 14 12.09 -5.90 -2.32
C PRO A 14 10.92 -5.49 -1.42
N PHE A 15 9.81 -5.04 -2.01
CA PHE A 15 8.63 -4.64 -1.25
C PHE A 15 8.04 -5.79 -0.41
N PHE A 16 8.15 -7.04 -0.86
CA PHE A 16 7.60 -8.20 -0.14
C PHE A 16 8.59 -8.87 0.82
N GLN A 17 9.85 -8.44 0.86
CA GLN A 17 10.84 -8.97 1.80
C GLN A 17 10.55 -8.44 3.21
N THR A 18 10.22 -9.35 4.14
CA THR A 18 9.85 -9.00 5.53
C THR A 18 11.07 -8.74 6.42
N ALA A 19 12.23 -9.30 6.10
CA ALA A 19 13.48 -9.07 6.79
C ALA A 19 14.15 -7.76 6.32
N ALA A 20 13.40 -6.65 6.34
CA ALA A 20 13.90 -5.38 5.93
C ALA A 20 14.38 -4.55 7.14
N ASP A 21 15.51 -3.93 6.97
CA ASP A 21 16.15 -3.00 7.90
C ASP A 21 15.51 -1.59 7.88
N ARG A 22 14.52 -1.36 7.03
CA ARG A 22 13.81 -0.08 6.90
C ARG A 22 12.32 -0.24 6.56
N VAL A 23 11.54 0.76 6.90
CA VAL A 23 10.13 0.88 6.46
C VAL A 23 10.06 1.14 4.96
N ARG A 24 9.21 0.42 4.24
CA ARG A 24 8.94 0.59 2.81
C ARG A 24 7.98 1.75 2.57
N VAL A 25 8.07 2.35 1.38
CA VAL A 25 7.18 3.45 0.97
C VAL A 25 6.37 3.05 -0.25
N LYS A 26 5.05 3.09 -0.12
CA LYS A 26 4.11 2.99 -1.24
C LYS A 26 3.51 4.37 -1.51
N ILE A 27 3.54 4.82 -2.78
CA ILE A 27 2.85 6.03 -3.24
C ILE A 27 1.63 5.59 -4.04
N CYS A 28 0.45 5.86 -3.50
CA CYS A 28 -0.83 5.39 -4.02
C CYS A 28 -1.55 6.45 -4.87
N GLY A 29 -2.32 6.00 -5.86
CA GLY A 29 -3.10 6.86 -6.73
C GLY A 29 -2.25 7.57 -7.80
N ILE A 30 -1.32 6.85 -8.38
CA ILE A 30 -0.58 7.25 -9.58
C ILE A 30 -1.52 7.11 -10.79
N THR A 31 -1.65 8.16 -11.59
CA THR A 31 -2.58 8.22 -12.72
C THR A 31 -1.88 8.45 -14.07
N ASN A 32 -0.57 8.66 -14.09
CA ASN A 32 0.19 8.95 -15.30
C ASN A 32 1.68 8.59 -15.14
N GLU A 33 2.38 8.46 -16.26
CA GLU A 33 3.80 8.05 -16.31
C GLU A 33 4.71 9.07 -15.62
N ARG A 34 4.47 10.38 -15.78
CA ARG A 34 5.29 11.44 -15.16
C ARG A 34 5.32 11.31 -13.64
N ASP A 35 4.14 11.14 -13.03
CA ASP A 35 4.02 10.99 -11.58
C ASP A 35 4.63 9.66 -11.10
N ALA A 36 4.55 8.58 -11.92
CA ALA A 36 5.20 7.30 -11.64
C ALA A 36 6.72 7.44 -11.61
N VAL A 37 7.30 8.09 -12.62
CA VAL A 37 8.75 8.34 -12.70
C VAL A 37 9.21 9.17 -11.50
N ALA A 38 8.52 10.26 -11.19
CA ALA A 38 8.86 11.12 -10.06
C ALA A 38 8.78 10.39 -8.71
N ALA A 39 7.80 9.47 -8.53
CA ALA A 39 7.70 8.65 -7.32
C ALA A 39 8.88 7.67 -7.19
N ILE A 40 9.30 7.05 -8.31
CA ILE A 40 10.45 6.15 -8.34
C ILE A 40 11.75 6.91 -8.04
N GLU A 41 11.93 8.09 -8.63
CA GLU A 41 13.09 8.97 -8.37
C GLU A 41 13.14 9.46 -6.92
N ALA A 42 11.98 9.72 -6.31
CA ALA A 42 11.88 10.01 -4.88
C ALA A 42 12.30 8.82 -4.00
N GLY A 43 12.26 7.61 -4.53
CA GLY A 43 12.68 6.38 -3.85
C GLY A 43 11.51 5.58 -3.27
N ALA A 44 10.33 5.62 -3.90
CA ALA A 44 9.23 4.72 -3.60
C ALA A 44 9.60 3.26 -3.87
N ASP A 45 9.08 2.34 -3.05
CA ASP A 45 9.22 0.89 -3.23
C ASP A 45 8.04 0.29 -4.00
N ALA A 46 6.87 0.94 -3.93
CA ALA A 46 5.67 0.50 -4.62
C ALA A 46 4.82 1.68 -5.13
N LEU A 47 4.11 1.45 -6.22
CA LEU A 47 3.13 2.38 -6.80
C LEU A 47 1.73 1.77 -6.72
N GLY A 48 0.77 2.53 -6.19
CA GLY A 48 -0.65 2.16 -6.19
C GLY A 48 -1.35 2.72 -7.43
N LEU A 49 -1.90 1.83 -8.24
CA LEU A 49 -2.62 2.08 -9.49
C LEU A 49 -4.10 1.78 -9.25
N ASN A 50 -4.92 2.81 -9.14
CA ASN A 50 -6.31 2.65 -8.70
C ASN A 50 -7.23 2.31 -9.89
N LEU A 51 -7.82 1.12 -9.87
CA LEU A 51 -8.72 0.61 -10.91
C LEU A 51 -10.22 0.79 -10.58
N CYS A 52 -10.56 1.47 -9.46
CA CYS A 52 -11.95 1.75 -9.10
C CYS A 52 -12.45 2.97 -9.88
N SER A 53 -13.41 2.79 -10.78
CA SER A 53 -13.92 3.84 -11.68
C SER A 53 -14.51 5.07 -10.97
N VAL A 54 -15.00 4.90 -9.74
CA VAL A 54 -15.55 5.99 -8.92
C VAL A 54 -14.46 6.83 -8.22
N SER A 55 -13.21 6.40 -8.27
CA SER A 55 -12.10 7.09 -7.63
C SER A 55 -11.67 8.32 -8.44
N LYS A 56 -11.38 9.42 -7.74
CA LYS A 56 -10.72 10.59 -8.35
C LYS A 56 -9.32 10.28 -8.91
N ARG A 57 -8.77 9.12 -8.55
CA ARG A 57 -7.45 8.63 -8.96
C ARG A 57 -7.57 7.40 -9.85
N PHE A 58 -8.72 7.26 -10.50
CA PHE A 58 -8.96 6.15 -11.43
C PHE A 58 -7.94 6.16 -12.56
N LEU A 59 -7.36 4.99 -12.83
CA LEU A 59 -6.44 4.74 -13.93
C LEU A 59 -7.14 3.87 -14.97
N ASN A 60 -7.29 4.38 -16.18
CA ASN A 60 -7.85 3.62 -17.30
C ASN A 60 -6.76 2.76 -17.93
N LEU A 61 -6.82 1.44 -17.72
CA LEU A 61 -5.81 0.50 -18.23
C LEU A 61 -5.75 0.44 -19.75
N GLU A 62 -6.84 0.66 -20.48
CA GLU A 62 -6.84 0.64 -21.94
C GLU A 62 -5.93 1.72 -22.53
N ARG A 63 -5.75 2.83 -21.80
CA ARG A 63 -4.93 3.97 -22.21
C ARG A 63 -3.52 3.96 -21.61
N GLU A 64 -3.38 3.40 -20.40
CA GLU A 64 -2.21 3.62 -19.56
C GLU A 64 -1.32 2.36 -19.42
N CYS A 65 -1.74 1.19 -19.94
CA CYS A 65 -1.01 -0.06 -19.74
C CYS A 65 0.43 -0.06 -20.31
N ASP A 66 0.69 0.71 -21.34
CA ASP A 66 1.99 0.69 -22.02
C ASP A 66 3.12 1.25 -21.13
N TRP A 67 2.92 2.37 -20.45
CA TRP A 67 3.94 2.90 -19.56
C TRP A 67 4.09 2.05 -18.29
N ILE A 68 3.00 1.39 -17.83
CA ILE A 68 3.05 0.48 -16.68
C ILE A 68 3.99 -0.69 -16.97
N ARG A 69 3.97 -1.24 -18.19
CA ARG A 69 4.88 -2.31 -18.62
C ARG A 69 6.34 -1.89 -18.66
N ARG A 70 6.61 -0.61 -18.93
CA ARG A 70 7.98 -0.06 -18.99
C ARG A 70 8.57 0.31 -17.64
N LEU A 71 7.80 0.25 -16.56
CA LEU A 71 8.31 0.54 -15.21
C LEU A 71 9.44 -0.42 -14.85
N PRO A 72 10.48 0.06 -14.15
CA PRO A 72 11.59 -0.79 -13.73
C PRO A 72 11.13 -1.97 -12.87
N ASP A 73 11.75 -3.15 -13.04
CA ASP A 73 11.37 -4.38 -12.32
C ASP A 73 11.52 -4.25 -10.81
N LYS A 74 12.38 -3.39 -10.33
CA LYS A 74 12.57 -3.15 -8.88
C LYS A 74 11.36 -2.51 -8.21
N ILE A 75 10.48 -1.79 -8.95
CA ILE A 75 9.29 -1.15 -8.40
C ILE A 75 8.13 -2.15 -8.35
N THR A 76 7.37 -2.14 -7.25
CA THR A 76 6.19 -3.00 -7.11
C THR A 76 4.94 -2.27 -7.61
N ARG A 77 4.27 -2.86 -8.60
CA ARG A 77 3.03 -2.34 -9.19
C ARG A 77 1.84 -2.94 -8.47
N VAL A 78 1.12 -2.14 -7.71
CA VAL A 78 -0.02 -2.56 -6.89
C VAL A 78 -1.31 -2.07 -7.51
N ALA A 79 -2.12 -2.97 -8.07
CA ALA A 79 -3.48 -2.62 -8.48
C ALA A 79 -4.38 -2.46 -7.25
N VAL A 80 -5.03 -1.31 -7.11
CA VAL A 80 -5.97 -1.03 -6.02
C VAL A 80 -7.39 -1.17 -6.55
N VAL A 81 -8.16 -2.07 -5.94
CA VAL A 81 -9.51 -2.44 -6.35
C VAL A 81 -10.45 -2.46 -5.15
N ALA A 82 -11.75 -2.28 -5.38
CA ALA A 82 -12.77 -2.40 -4.35
C ALA A 82 -13.99 -3.14 -4.91
N ASP A 83 -14.30 -4.29 -4.30
CA ASP A 83 -15.41 -5.17 -4.63
C ASP A 83 -15.54 -5.49 -6.15
N PRO A 84 -14.42 -5.84 -6.84
CA PRO A 84 -14.45 -6.15 -8.27
C PRO A 84 -15.10 -7.52 -8.52
N PRO A 85 -15.61 -7.77 -9.75
CA PRO A 85 -15.96 -9.12 -10.17
C PRO A 85 -14.75 -10.06 -10.08
N ILE A 86 -14.99 -11.32 -9.67
CA ILE A 86 -13.89 -12.29 -9.47
C ILE A 86 -13.16 -12.59 -10.79
N GLU A 87 -13.87 -12.68 -11.90
CA GLU A 87 -13.33 -12.94 -13.23
C GLU A 87 -12.32 -11.84 -13.61
N GLN A 88 -12.72 -10.58 -13.44
CA GLN A 88 -11.85 -9.43 -13.72
C GLN A 88 -10.61 -9.41 -12.82
N THR A 89 -10.77 -9.80 -11.55
CA THR A 89 -9.65 -9.91 -10.61
C THR A 89 -8.65 -10.98 -11.03
N ILE A 90 -9.14 -12.12 -11.51
CA ILE A 90 -8.32 -13.21 -12.05
C ILE A 90 -7.59 -12.75 -13.31
N ASP A 91 -8.23 -12.00 -14.20
CA ASP A 91 -7.61 -11.46 -15.40
C ASP A 91 -6.46 -10.50 -15.05
N TRP A 92 -6.68 -9.59 -14.10
CA TRP A 92 -5.61 -8.71 -13.63
C TRP A 92 -4.46 -9.48 -12.99
N SER A 93 -4.74 -10.54 -12.22
CA SER A 93 -3.71 -11.35 -11.59
C SER A 93 -2.81 -12.08 -12.59
N LYS A 94 -3.32 -12.36 -13.79
CA LYS A 94 -2.62 -13.06 -14.89
C LYS A 94 -2.04 -12.10 -15.94
N SER A 95 -2.36 -10.82 -15.89
CA SER A 95 -2.03 -9.85 -16.93
C SER A 95 -0.52 -9.55 -17.07
N GLY A 96 0.28 -9.85 -16.04
CA GLY A 96 1.68 -9.43 -15.94
C GLY A 96 1.88 -7.92 -15.75
N LEU A 97 0.79 -7.14 -15.66
CA LEU A 97 0.85 -5.69 -15.42
C LEU A 97 1.11 -5.36 -13.96
N PHE A 98 0.68 -6.23 -13.05
CA PHE A 98 0.73 -5.99 -11.61
C PHE A 98 1.52 -7.07 -10.90
N ASP A 99 2.13 -6.68 -9.80
CA ASP A 99 2.89 -7.55 -8.90
C ASP A 99 2.11 -7.88 -7.64
N CYS A 100 1.02 -7.13 -7.37
CA CYS A 100 0.17 -7.27 -6.20
C CYS A 100 -1.23 -6.70 -6.48
N LEU A 101 -2.26 -7.28 -5.86
CA LEU A 101 -3.59 -6.68 -5.79
C LEU A 101 -3.87 -6.23 -4.35
N GLN A 102 -4.30 -4.98 -4.20
CA GLN A 102 -4.79 -4.42 -2.94
C GLN A 102 -6.30 -4.37 -2.96
N LEU A 103 -6.93 -5.19 -2.13
CA LEU A 103 -8.37 -5.34 -1.98
C LEU A 103 -8.85 -4.31 -0.94
N HIS A 104 -9.51 -3.25 -1.39
CA HIS A 104 -9.89 -2.09 -0.57
C HIS A 104 -11.41 -2.00 -0.31
N GLY A 105 -12.17 -3.00 -0.74
CA GLY A 105 -13.62 -3.15 -0.54
C GLY A 105 -13.96 -4.07 0.63
N HIS A 106 -15.07 -4.82 0.46
CA HIS A 106 -15.61 -5.78 1.44
C HIS A 106 -15.33 -7.23 1.03
N GLU A 107 -14.28 -7.45 0.22
CA GLU A 107 -13.94 -8.77 -0.31
C GLU A 107 -13.81 -9.78 0.83
N SER A 108 -14.53 -10.89 0.69
CA SER A 108 -14.59 -11.95 1.70
C SER A 108 -13.33 -12.82 1.72
N LEU A 109 -13.20 -13.64 2.78
CA LEU A 109 -12.17 -14.68 2.86
C LEU A 109 -12.21 -15.58 1.61
N ALA A 110 -13.40 -16.07 1.23
CA ALA A 110 -13.58 -16.94 0.06
C ALA A 110 -13.18 -16.27 -1.25
N PHE A 111 -13.41 -14.95 -1.39
CA PHE A 111 -12.94 -14.19 -2.52
C PHE A 111 -11.39 -14.20 -2.57
N CYS A 112 -10.74 -13.91 -1.45
CA CYS A 112 -9.28 -13.94 -1.38
C CYS A 112 -8.70 -15.33 -1.67
N GLU A 113 -9.37 -16.40 -1.22
CA GLU A 113 -8.98 -17.78 -1.52
C GLU A 113 -9.10 -18.15 -3.00
N SER A 114 -9.99 -17.48 -3.73
CA SER A 114 -10.20 -17.71 -5.16
C SER A 114 -9.14 -17.05 -6.04
N VAL A 115 -8.48 -15.99 -5.55
CA VAL A 115 -7.41 -15.29 -6.30
C VAL A 115 -6.08 -16.00 -6.05
N ARG A 116 -5.44 -16.47 -7.13
CA ARG A 116 -4.19 -17.24 -7.07
C ARG A 116 -3.11 -16.58 -7.94
N GLY A 117 -1.86 -16.92 -7.65
CA GLY A 117 -0.72 -16.55 -8.51
C GLY A 117 -0.19 -15.14 -8.34
N ILE A 118 -0.77 -14.34 -7.44
CA ILE A 118 -0.33 -12.98 -7.15
C ILE A 118 -0.50 -12.68 -5.65
N PRO A 119 0.43 -11.98 -4.99
CA PRO A 119 0.28 -11.49 -3.63
C PRO A 119 -0.95 -10.59 -3.48
N LEU A 120 -1.65 -10.72 -2.34
CA LEU A 120 -2.79 -9.88 -1.99
C LEU A 120 -2.46 -9.02 -0.77
N ILE A 121 -2.90 -7.78 -0.76
CA ILE A 121 -2.96 -6.91 0.42
C ILE A 121 -4.44 -6.66 0.70
N LYS A 122 -4.91 -6.93 1.92
CA LYS A 122 -6.29 -6.58 2.32
C LYS A 122 -6.29 -5.27 3.09
N ALA A 123 -7.01 -4.29 2.60
CA ALA A 123 -7.27 -3.07 3.35
C ALA A 123 -8.32 -3.32 4.43
N VAL A 124 -8.03 -2.83 5.62
CA VAL A 124 -8.89 -2.89 6.80
C VAL A 124 -9.12 -1.47 7.30
N ARG A 125 -10.38 -1.05 7.32
CA ARG A 125 -10.74 0.25 7.89
C ARG A 125 -10.74 0.14 9.40
N LEU A 126 -9.91 0.96 10.05
CA LEU A 126 -9.80 0.98 11.50
C LEU A 126 -10.92 1.82 12.13
N ASN A 127 -12.13 1.26 12.15
CA ASN A 127 -13.24 1.83 12.93
C ASN A 127 -13.17 1.38 14.39
N SER A 128 -12.58 0.21 14.64
CA SER A 128 -12.29 -0.37 15.95
C SER A 128 -11.20 -1.44 15.81
N LEU A 129 -10.53 -1.79 16.91
CA LEU A 129 -9.57 -2.91 16.94
C LEU A 129 -10.23 -4.27 16.71
N ASP A 130 -11.55 -4.37 16.89
CA ASP A 130 -12.27 -5.63 16.64
C ASP A 130 -12.28 -6.01 15.16
N ALA A 131 -12.19 -5.04 14.25
CA ALA A 131 -12.03 -5.32 12.83
C ALA A 131 -10.77 -6.15 12.53
N LEU A 132 -9.71 -6.01 13.35
CA LEU A 132 -8.46 -6.76 13.17
C LEU A 132 -8.58 -8.22 13.64
N LYS A 133 -9.47 -8.54 14.57
CA LYS A 133 -9.65 -9.91 15.06
C LYS A 133 -10.19 -10.86 13.98
N GLN A 134 -10.92 -10.33 13.00
CA GLN A 134 -11.57 -11.11 11.96
C GLN A 134 -10.66 -11.43 10.77
N VAL A 135 -9.51 -10.75 10.63
CA VAL A 135 -8.70 -10.81 9.41
C VAL A 135 -7.51 -11.78 9.48
N HIS A 136 -7.22 -12.38 10.62
CA HIS A 136 -6.04 -13.25 10.80
C HIS A 136 -5.96 -14.43 9.83
N ASN A 137 -7.10 -14.94 9.37
CA ASN A 137 -7.19 -16.12 8.50
C ASN A 137 -7.15 -15.80 7.00
N TYR A 138 -7.15 -14.52 6.61
CA TYR A 138 -7.11 -14.16 5.20
C TYR A 138 -5.81 -14.61 4.52
N PRO A 139 -5.87 -15.26 3.34
CA PRO A 139 -4.70 -15.73 2.60
C PRO A 139 -4.04 -14.58 1.84
N VAL A 140 -3.59 -13.57 2.56
CA VAL A 140 -2.98 -12.36 2.01
C VAL A 140 -1.53 -12.24 2.47
N PHE A 141 -0.72 -11.48 1.73
CA PHE A 141 0.62 -11.11 2.12
C PHE A 141 0.62 -10.25 3.39
N GLY A 142 -0.25 -9.23 3.43
CA GLY A 142 -0.29 -8.29 4.54
C GLY A 142 -1.62 -7.53 4.61
N PHE A 143 -1.74 -6.72 5.65
CA PHE A 143 -2.90 -5.87 5.89
C PHE A 143 -2.51 -4.40 5.78
N LEU A 144 -3.30 -3.66 5.00
CA LEU A 144 -3.21 -2.20 4.98
C LEU A 144 -4.24 -1.64 5.95
N LEU A 145 -3.76 -1.04 7.02
CA LEU A 145 -4.60 -0.41 8.03
C LEU A 145 -4.85 1.05 7.61
N ASP A 146 -6.09 1.32 7.19
CA ASP A 146 -6.52 2.65 6.74
C ASP A 146 -7.26 3.37 7.85
N SER A 147 -6.67 4.43 8.35
CA SER A 147 -7.23 5.29 9.40
C SER A 147 -8.21 6.34 8.87
N HIS A 148 -8.45 6.39 7.56
CA HIS A 148 -9.35 7.38 6.96
C HIS A 148 -10.81 7.13 7.35
N ARG A 149 -11.47 8.12 7.97
CA ARG A 149 -12.91 8.10 8.26
C ARG A 149 -13.67 8.64 7.06
N PRO A 150 -14.64 7.89 6.48
CA PRO A 150 -15.54 8.42 5.46
C PRO A 150 -16.30 9.64 6.02
N GLY A 151 -16.37 10.72 5.23
CA GLY A 151 -17.11 11.94 5.60
C GLY A 151 -16.29 13.00 6.34
N THR A 152 -15.07 12.74 6.73
CA THR A 152 -14.13 13.77 7.15
C THR A 152 -13.35 14.26 5.93
N LEU A 153 -13.78 15.36 5.34
CA LEU A 153 -12.92 16.18 4.50
C LEU A 153 -11.66 16.49 5.31
N GLY A 154 -10.48 16.18 4.78
CA GLY A 154 -9.22 16.50 5.44
C GLY A 154 -9.25 17.95 5.92
N GLY A 155 -9.19 18.15 7.23
CA GLY A 155 -9.30 19.49 7.84
C GLY A 155 -10.02 19.53 9.17
N THR A 156 -10.60 18.44 9.68
CA THR A 156 -11.27 18.46 11.01
C THR A 156 -10.31 18.44 12.21
N GLY A 157 -8.99 18.46 11.97
CA GLY A 157 -7.99 18.64 13.02
C GLY A 157 -7.83 17.50 14.02
N THR A 158 -8.61 16.42 13.90
CA THR A 158 -8.42 15.22 14.73
C THR A 158 -7.76 14.12 13.89
N PRO A 159 -6.44 13.96 13.96
CA PRO A 159 -5.75 12.80 13.37
C PRO A 159 -6.33 11.52 13.97
N PHE A 160 -6.28 10.44 13.22
CA PHE A 160 -6.47 9.11 13.80
C PHE A 160 -5.44 8.95 14.94
N ASP A 161 -5.92 8.46 16.08
CA ASP A 161 -5.03 8.19 17.21
C ASP A 161 -4.16 6.95 16.89
N TRP A 162 -2.95 7.19 16.38
CA TRP A 162 -1.99 6.13 16.05
C TRP A 162 -1.56 5.32 17.28
N ASN A 163 -1.78 5.81 18.51
CA ASN A 163 -1.50 5.03 19.72
C ASN A 163 -2.33 3.74 19.77
N LEU A 164 -3.49 3.71 19.09
CA LEU A 164 -4.27 2.49 18.94
C LEU A 164 -3.49 1.38 18.21
N LEU A 165 -2.50 1.74 17.37
CA LEU A 165 -1.66 0.79 16.65
C LEU A 165 -0.50 0.24 17.49
N ARG A 166 -0.14 0.88 18.61
CA ARG A 166 1.02 0.51 19.45
C ARG A 166 0.97 -0.95 19.91
N ASN A 167 -0.21 -1.45 20.21
CA ASN A 167 -0.43 -2.81 20.73
C ASN A 167 -1.04 -3.76 19.69
N VAL A 168 -1.07 -3.35 18.40
CA VAL A 168 -1.59 -4.20 17.33
C VAL A 168 -0.51 -5.20 16.93
N THR A 169 -0.78 -6.47 17.16
CA THR A 169 0.05 -7.57 16.67
C THR A 169 -0.71 -8.31 15.59
N LEU A 170 -0.13 -8.34 14.39
CA LEU A 170 -0.64 -9.10 13.26
C LEU A 170 0.33 -10.24 12.95
N ASN A 171 -0.22 -11.37 12.51
CA ASN A 171 0.59 -12.52 12.04
C ASN A 171 1.13 -12.33 10.60
N LYS A 172 0.90 -11.15 10.01
CA LYS A 172 1.29 -10.77 8.65
C LYS A 172 1.81 -9.33 8.62
N PRO A 173 2.57 -8.94 7.58
CA PRO A 173 3.05 -7.59 7.43
C PRO A 173 1.95 -6.54 7.55
N MET A 174 2.23 -5.49 8.32
CA MET A 174 1.35 -4.35 8.53
C MET A 174 1.78 -3.19 7.63
N LEU A 175 0.88 -2.67 6.84
CA LEU A 175 1.01 -1.42 6.12
C LEU A 175 0.10 -0.39 6.78
N VAL A 176 0.54 0.86 6.91
CA VAL A 176 -0.27 1.93 7.51
C VAL A 176 -0.55 3.02 6.49
N ALA A 177 -1.83 3.38 6.39
CA ALA A 177 -2.35 4.42 5.51
C ALA A 177 -3.30 5.37 6.25
N GLY A 178 -3.80 6.38 5.55
CA GLY A 178 -4.81 7.32 6.04
C GLY A 178 -4.19 8.60 6.61
N GLY A 179 -4.34 9.70 5.86
CA GLY A 179 -3.93 11.04 6.31
C GLY A 179 -2.43 11.27 6.48
N LEU A 180 -1.57 10.38 5.98
CA LEU A 180 -0.12 10.55 6.06
C LEU A 180 0.34 11.69 5.15
N THR A 181 1.31 12.46 5.65
CA THR A 181 1.96 13.58 4.97
C THR A 181 3.45 13.59 5.31
N PRO A 182 4.29 14.36 4.58
CA PRO A 182 5.70 14.53 4.95
C PRO A 182 5.92 15.00 6.37
N GLU A 183 5.00 15.83 6.90
CA GLU A 183 5.11 16.46 8.20
C GLU A 183 4.77 15.54 9.37
N ASN A 184 3.96 14.48 9.14
CA ASN A 184 3.43 13.64 10.22
C ASN A 184 3.89 12.19 10.20
N VAL A 185 4.50 11.72 9.09
CA VAL A 185 4.88 10.30 8.99
C VAL A 185 5.97 9.91 9.99
N ALA A 186 6.87 10.82 10.34
CA ALA A 186 7.89 10.56 11.35
C ALA A 186 7.28 10.28 12.73
N ASP A 187 6.22 10.99 13.12
CA ASP A 187 5.52 10.79 14.39
C ASP A 187 4.85 9.41 14.43
N LEU A 188 4.22 8.99 13.32
CA LEU A 188 3.70 7.63 13.20
C LEU A 188 4.80 6.59 13.47
N LEU A 189 5.98 6.76 12.86
CA LEU A 189 7.08 5.80 12.95
C LEU A 189 7.75 5.74 14.33
N GLN A 190 7.54 6.74 15.18
CA GLN A 190 7.90 6.68 16.60
C GLN A 190 6.93 5.81 17.42
N ILE A 191 5.70 5.65 16.95
CA ILE A 191 4.65 4.89 17.64
C ILE A 191 4.67 3.42 17.22
N VAL A 192 4.83 3.15 15.92
CA VAL A 192 4.75 1.82 15.33
C VAL A 192 5.77 1.63 14.22
N LYS A 193 6.31 0.41 14.12
CA LYS A 193 7.23 0.02 13.04
C LYS A 193 6.48 -0.86 12.01
N PRO A 194 5.79 -0.25 11.04
CA PRO A 194 5.09 -1.02 10.01
C PRO A 194 6.08 -1.59 8.99
N HIS A 195 5.65 -2.60 8.24
CA HIS A 195 6.37 -3.07 7.07
C HIS A 195 6.47 -1.97 5.99
N ALA A 196 5.38 -1.24 5.79
CA ALA A 196 5.33 -0.12 4.85
C ALA A 196 4.37 0.97 5.32
N VAL A 197 4.61 2.19 4.82
CA VAL A 197 3.64 3.30 4.86
C VAL A 197 3.08 3.55 3.46
N ASP A 198 1.79 3.88 3.38
CA ASP A 198 1.07 4.15 2.13
C ASP A 198 0.51 5.57 2.14
N VAL A 199 0.97 6.39 1.21
CA VAL A 199 0.54 7.78 1.08
C VAL A 199 -0.15 8.04 -0.26
N SER A 200 -1.23 8.82 -0.23
CA SER A 200 -1.92 9.25 -1.45
C SER A 200 -2.10 10.76 -1.50
N SER A 201 -3.14 11.31 -0.84
CA SER A 201 -3.45 12.75 -0.89
C SER A 201 -2.39 13.64 -0.24
N GLY A 202 -1.68 13.15 0.77
CA GLY A 202 -0.65 13.92 1.47
C GLY A 202 0.54 14.33 0.62
N VAL A 203 0.72 13.71 -0.56
CA VAL A 203 1.75 14.04 -1.54
C VAL A 203 1.16 14.51 -2.87
N GLU A 204 -0.04 15.07 -2.85
CA GLU A 204 -0.72 15.63 -4.04
C GLU A 204 -0.68 17.15 -4.06
N SER A 205 -0.64 17.71 -5.27
CA SER A 205 -0.90 19.14 -5.56
C SER A 205 -2.40 19.37 -5.84
N ALA A 206 -3.08 18.35 -6.38
CA ALA A 206 -4.52 18.29 -6.59
C ALA A 206 -4.93 16.81 -6.66
N PRO A 207 -6.21 16.46 -6.45
CA PRO A 207 -6.68 15.08 -6.52
C PRO A 207 -6.25 14.38 -7.81
N GLY A 208 -5.48 13.27 -7.70
CA GLY A 208 -4.95 12.51 -8.82
C GLY A 208 -3.70 13.12 -9.48
N ARG A 209 -3.15 14.21 -8.96
CA ARG A 209 -1.90 14.82 -9.45
C ARG A 209 -0.88 14.90 -8.32
N LYS A 210 0.21 14.17 -8.45
CA LYS A 210 1.27 14.14 -7.44
C LYS A 210 2.13 15.40 -7.49
N ASP A 211 2.69 15.74 -6.33
CA ASP A 211 3.69 16.79 -6.17
C ASP A 211 5.06 16.13 -5.96
N PRO A 212 6.02 16.30 -6.90
CA PRO A 212 7.33 15.68 -6.81
C PRO A 212 8.13 16.09 -5.56
N PHE A 213 7.96 17.32 -5.09
CA PHE A 213 8.65 17.79 -3.87
C PHE A 213 8.08 17.11 -2.63
N LYS A 214 6.74 17.07 -2.49
CA LYS A 214 6.10 16.37 -1.38
C LYS A 214 6.40 14.88 -1.35
N MET A 215 6.46 14.22 -2.53
CA MET A 215 6.86 12.80 -2.60
C MET A 215 8.27 12.60 -2.10
N ARG A 216 9.22 13.45 -2.48
CA ARG A 216 10.61 13.41 -2.04
C ARG A 216 10.73 13.65 -0.55
N ASP A 217 10.04 14.66 -0.04
CA ASP A 217 10.05 15.02 1.38
C ASP A 217 9.45 13.89 2.23
N PHE A 218 8.37 13.27 1.77
CA PHE A 218 7.76 12.12 2.45
C PHE A 218 8.74 10.94 2.54
N VAL A 219 9.36 10.56 1.42
CA VAL A 219 10.33 9.45 1.40
C VAL A 219 11.54 9.76 2.27
N ALA A 220 12.03 11.01 2.27
CA ALA A 220 13.13 11.45 3.12
C ALA A 220 12.78 11.35 4.61
N ALA A 221 11.57 11.80 5.00
CA ALA A 221 11.09 11.70 6.37
C ALA A 221 11.00 10.24 6.85
N VAL A 222 10.50 9.33 6.00
CA VAL A 222 10.43 7.90 6.33
C VAL A 222 11.83 7.30 6.51
N LYS A 223 12.76 7.60 5.60
CA LYS A 223 14.15 7.10 5.67
C LYS A 223 14.85 7.58 6.94
N SER A 224 14.74 8.86 7.25
CA SER A 224 15.36 9.47 8.44
C SER A 224 14.82 8.85 9.73
N ALA A 225 13.49 8.72 9.86
CA ALA A 225 12.86 8.12 11.03
C ALA A 225 13.22 6.63 11.21
N SER A 226 13.32 5.88 10.10
CA SER A 226 13.72 4.47 10.13
C SER A 226 15.16 4.27 10.62
N SER A 227 16.08 5.16 10.23
CA SER A 227 17.50 5.09 10.62
C SER A 227 17.72 5.45 12.08
N SER A 228 16.94 6.38 12.62
CA SER A 228 17.05 6.83 14.02
C SER A 228 16.58 5.76 15.03
N GLY A 229 15.68 4.86 14.63
CA GLY A 229 15.20 3.76 15.48
C GLY A 229 16.15 2.57 15.61
N LEU A 230 17.25 2.53 14.86
CA LEU A 230 18.29 1.50 14.93
C LEU A 230 19.35 1.76 16.00
N LEU A 231 19.33 2.91 16.68
CA LEU A 231 20.38 3.35 17.61
C LEU A 231 20.02 3.26 19.10
N THR A 232 18.91 2.65 19.48
CA THR A 232 18.65 2.33 20.89
C THR A 232 18.64 0.82 21.09
N PRO A 233 19.77 0.20 21.53
CA PRO A 233 19.65 -1.07 22.21
C PRO A 233 18.92 -0.82 23.53
N ASP A 234 18.01 -1.71 23.85
CA ASP A 234 17.32 -1.74 25.15
C ASP A 234 18.36 -1.65 26.27
N SER A 235 18.23 -0.65 27.09
CA SER A 235 18.89 -0.53 28.38
C SER A 235 17.90 -0.90 29.49
#